data_180ea28252b2c3ec6e2ba1e401fc7a4b
#
_entry.id   180ea28252b2c3ec6e2ba1e401fc7a4b
#
_cell.length_a   1.000
_cell.length_b   1.000
_cell.length_c   1.000
_cell.angle_alpha   90.00
_cell.angle_beta   90.00
_cell.angle_gamma   90.00
#
_symmetry.space_group_name_H-M   'P 1'
#
loop_
_entity.id
_entity.type
_entity.pdbx_description
1 polymer ?
#
loop_
_entity_poly.entity_id
_entity_poly.type
_entity_poly.pdbx_seq_one_letter_code
_entity_poly.pdbx_strand_id
1 'polypeptide(L)' 'MDIRVGDILVMKKQHPGCGSDRMLVQRSGADFRLCCKGCGHAFMIPRSKCEKKIKSVIRETENSEG' A
#
# COMPACT_ATOMS: atom_id res chain seq x y z
N MET A 1 1.34 11.83 -6.27
CA MET A 1 1.84 10.90 -5.22
C MET A 1 2.69 9.81 -5.87
N ASP A 2 3.90 9.65 -5.40
CA ASP A 2 4.86 8.75 -6.03
C ASP A 2 4.95 7.45 -5.24
N ILE A 3 4.38 6.39 -5.78
CA ILE A 3 4.28 5.11 -5.11
C ILE A 3 5.06 4.08 -5.91
N ARG A 4 5.93 3.34 -5.25
CA ARG A 4 6.81 2.36 -5.90
C ARG A 4 6.65 0.99 -5.28
N VAL A 5 7.08 -0.01 -6.02
CA VAL A 5 7.09 -1.38 -5.51
C VAL A 5 7.96 -1.44 -4.26
N GLY A 6 7.44 -2.08 -3.23
CA GLY A 6 8.13 -2.17 -1.95
C GLY A 6 7.70 -1.14 -0.93
N ASP A 7 6.95 -0.13 -1.35
CA ASP A 7 6.42 0.87 -0.42
C ASP A 7 5.32 0.26 0.43
N ILE A 8 5.15 0.80 1.63
CA ILE A 8 4.06 0.42 2.50
C ILE A 8 3.07 1.57 2.52
N LEU A 9 1.84 1.28 2.14
CA LEU A 9 0.77 2.27 2.13
C LEU A 9 -0.02 2.16 3.42
N VAL A 10 -0.17 3.27 4.13
CA VAL A 10 -1.06 3.34 5.29
C VAL A 10 -2.37 3.89 4.79
N MET A 11 -3.42 3.06 4.89
CA MET A 11 -4.72 3.41 4.36
C MET A 11 -5.53 4.17 5.39
N LYS A 12 -6.50 4.95 4.93
CA LYS A 12 -7.37 5.71 5.84
C LYS A 12 -8.29 4.80 6.63
N LYS A 13 -8.63 3.63 6.07
CA LYS A 13 -9.51 2.67 6.73
C LYS A 13 -8.79 1.34 6.84
N GLN A 14 -9.11 0.60 7.88
CA GLN A 14 -8.55 -0.73 8.07
C GLN A 14 -9.16 -1.72 7.10
N HIS A 15 -8.38 -2.73 6.75
CA HIS A 15 -8.86 -3.80 5.89
C HIS A 15 -9.94 -4.61 6.63
N PRO A 16 -11.10 -4.79 6.02
CA PRO A 16 -12.18 -5.54 6.68
C PRO A 16 -11.72 -6.96 6.97
N GLY A 17 -11.98 -7.41 8.16
CA GLY A 17 -11.70 -8.78 8.55
C GLY A 17 -10.38 -8.97 9.27
N CYS A 18 -9.36 -8.16 8.98
CA CYS A 18 -8.07 -8.33 9.65
C CYS A 18 -7.63 -7.11 10.45
N GLY A 19 -8.24 -5.97 10.24
CA GLY A 19 -7.95 -4.78 11.03
C GLY A 19 -6.65 -4.07 10.69
N SER A 20 -5.92 -4.52 9.68
CA SER A 20 -4.67 -3.89 9.29
C SER A 20 -4.94 -2.78 8.28
N ASP A 21 -4.26 -1.66 8.44
CA ASP A 21 -4.36 -0.56 7.49
C ASP A 21 -3.11 -0.40 6.64
N ARG A 22 -2.19 -1.37 6.71
CA ARG A 22 -0.93 -1.30 5.97
C ARG A 22 -0.92 -2.30 4.83
N MET A 23 -0.55 -1.80 3.66
CA MET A 23 -0.53 -2.59 2.43
C MET A 23 0.85 -2.49 1.80
N LEU A 24 1.39 -3.63 1.39
CA LEU A 24 2.66 -3.68 0.67
C LEU A 24 2.38 -3.54 -0.82
N VAL A 25 3.08 -2.62 -1.48
CA VAL A 25 2.93 -2.43 -2.91
C VAL A 25 3.75 -3.50 -3.62
N GLN A 26 3.07 -4.38 -4.34
CA GLN A 26 3.71 -5.44 -5.11
C GLN A 26 3.87 -5.05 -6.57
N ARG A 27 3.03 -4.15 -7.06
CA ARG A 27 3.11 -3.69 -8.43
C ARG A 27 2.61 -2.26 -8.49
N SER A 28 3.29 -1.44 -9.28
CA SER A 28 2.94 -0.03 -9.45
C SER A 28 2.82 0.25 -10.95
N GLY A 29 1.70 0.80 -11.36
CA GLY A 29 1.41 1.12 -12.75
C GLY A 29 0.08 1.85 -12.82
N ALA A 30 -0.68 1.58 -13.88
CA ALA A 30 -2.04 2.12 -13.98
C ALA A 30 -2.90 1.62 -12.84
N ASP A 31 -2.68 0.37 -12.44
CA ASP A 31 -3.31 -0.22 -11.26
C ASP A 31 -2.22 -0.62 -10.28
N PHE A 32 -2.54 -0.60 -9.00
CA PHE A 32 -1.62 -1.08 -7.98
C PHE A 32 -2.03 -2.48 -7.54
N ARG A 33 -1.02 -3.33 -7.35
CA ARG A 33 -1.25 -4.61 -6.69
C ARG A 33 -0.75 -4.48 -5.27
N LEU A 34 -1.65 -4.67 -4.31
CA LEU A 34 -1.36 -4.47 -2.91
C LEU A 34 -1.56 -5.78 -2.15
N CYS A 35 -0.73 -5.98 -1.14
CA CYS A 35 -0.85 -7.13 -0.25
C CYS A 35 -1.06 -6.63 1.15
N CYS A 36 -2.15 -7.05 1.78
CA CYS A 36 -2.45 -6.67 3.15
C CYS A 36 -1.42 -7.29 4.08
N LYS A 37 -0.75 -6.44 4.87
CA LYS A 37 0.30 -6.92 5.76
C LYS A 37 -0.28 -7.70 6.95
N GLY A 38 -1.56 -7.53 7.22
CA GLY A 38 -2.18 -8.24 8.33
C GLY A 38 -2.59 -9.65 8.00
N CYS A 39 -3.24 -9.85 6.85
CA CYS A 39 -3.75 -11.17 6.48
C CYS A 39 -3.09 -11.78 5.27
N GLY A 40 -2.24 -11.03 4.57
CA GLY A 40 -1.55 -11.54 3.40
C GLY A 40 -2.37 -11.58 2.13
N HIS A 41 -3.59 -11.04 2.16
CA HIS A 41 -4.46 -11.05 0.99
C HIS A 41 -3.97 -10.03 -0.03
N ALA A 42 -3.81 -10.46 -1.28
CA ALA A 42 -3.40 -9.59 -2.36
C ALA A 42 -4.61 -9.21 -3.21
N PHE A 43 -4.64 -7.97 -3.65
CA PHE A 43 -5.72 -7.49 -4.51
C PHE A 43 -5.20 -6.35 -5.39
N MET A 44 -5.98 -6.02 -6.42
CA MET A 44 -5.62 -4.94 -7.33
C MET A 44 -6.63 -3.82 -7.18
N ILE A 45 -6.14 -2.59 -7.31
CA ILE A 45 -6.98 -1.41 -7.17
C ILE A 45 -6.50 -0.36 -8.18
N PRO A 46 -7.43 0.31 -8.87
CA PRO A 46 -7.05 1.39 -9.78
C PRO A 46 -6.30 2.49 -9.03
N ARG A 47 -5.29 3.04 -9.70
CA ARG A 47 -4.44 4.05 -9.06
C ARG A 47 -5.24 5.22 -8.50
N SER A 48 -6.20 5.72 -9.27
CA SER A 48 -6.97 6.89 -8.82
C SER A 48 -7.76 6.60 -7.55
N LYS A 49 -8.31 5.40 -7.43
CA LYS A 49 -9.04 5.02 -6.24
C LYS A 49 -8.11 4.79 -5.06
N CYS A 50 -6.95 4.19 -5.34
CA CYS A 50 -5.97 3.92 -4.29
C CYS A 50 -5.48 5.21 -3.67
N GLU A 51 -5.16 6.20 -4.49
CA GLU A 51 -4.61 7.46 -3.99
C GLU A 51 -5.58 8.17 -3.06
N LYS A 52 -6.87 8.03 -3.32
CA LYS A 52 -7.87 8.67 -2.46
C LYS A 52 -7.99 7.99 -1.10
N LYS A 53 -7.55 6.74 -1.00
CA LYS A 53 -7.68 5.96 0.22
C LYS A 53 -6.40 5.92 1.04
N ILE A 54 -5.31 6.48 0.53
CA ILE A 54 -4.03 6.44 1.20
C ILE A 54 -3.93 7.60 2.19
N LYS A 55 -3.52 7.27 3.41
CA LYS A 55 -3.23 8.26 4.44
C LYS A 55 -1.78 8.70 4.36
N SER A 56 -0.86 7.76 4.22
CA SER A 56 0.55 8.07 4.11
C SER A 56 1.29 6.90 3.46
N VAL A 57 2.55 7.13 3.11
CA VAL A 57 3.40 6.13 2.46
C VAL A 57 4.67 6.00 3.28
N ILE A 58 5.04 4.76 3.60
CA ILE A 58 6.26 4.47 4.33
C ILE A 58 7.23 3.80 3.37
N ARG A 59 8.45 4.32 3.29
CA ARG A 59 9.49 3.77 2.44
C ARG A 59 10.64 3.29 3.27
N GLU A 60 10.64 2.01 3.54
CA GLU A 60 11.66 1.44 4.40
C GLU A 60 13.02 1.43 3.73
N THR A 61 13.03 1.29 2.40
CA THR A 61 14.30 1.22 1.69
C THR A 61 15.08 2.52 1.75
N GLU A 62 14.40 3.64 1.91
CA GLU A 62 15.10 4.90 1.98
C GLU A 62 15.82 5.08 3.29
N ASN A 63 15.32 4.43 4.32
CA ASN A 63 15.94 4.54 5.63
C ASN A 63 17.28 3.87 5.68
N SER A 64 17.48 2.86 4.87
CA SER A 64 18.73 2.13 4.90
C SER A 64 19.90 2.93 4.38
N GLU A 65 19.60 3.99 3.69
CA GLU A 65 20.66 4.82 3.16
C GLU A 65 21.14 5.84 4.16
N GLY A 66 20.30 6.07 5.09
CA GLY A 66 20.45 7.02 6.17
C GLY A 66 21.75 7.49 6.46
#